data_f2af370a1a927d7115d3420cad805dcb
#
_entry.id   f2af370a1a927d7115d3420cad805dcb
#
_cell.length_a   1.000
_cell.length_b   1.000
_cell.length_c   1.000
_cell.angle_alpha   90.00
_cell.angle_beta   90.00
_cell.angle_gamma   90.00
#
_symmetry.space_group_name_H-M   'P 1'
#
loop_
_entity.id
_entity.type
_entity.pdbx_description
1 polymer ?
#
loop_
_entity_poly.entity_id
_entity_poly.type
_entity_poly.pdbx_seq_one_letter_code
_entity_poly.pdbx_strand_id
1 'polypeptide(L)'
;MKYLFFFLLSIIYCADKPKVYFSSKISIEEIVKIFKKLGVNLQGKVGLKVHSGEPNGPYFLRPNFLQPIYEHTNGTFIECNMAYNSERLTTEGHMNTLKTNGWLDNNRRFDIMDAEEDTYFEIPNHNKINITYAGKKIHDYDSCLILSHFKGHGSGGFGGALKQLSIGFGSTKGKTWIHTAGKTTNHSELSPKRASQEDFTASMADAAWAINDYFKKKGGIAYINVLVNISIYCDCAGSKAKVPEINNIGILASTDPVAIDQACFDLIKKTKDTGTQAFLDRVAEKKGENTIAAAVKLGVGKKEYNFIDINSTSLYLKMNLILLLLFMFV
;
A
#
# COMPACT_ATOMS: atom_id res chain seq x y z
N MET A 1 37.40 29.99 -9.58
CA MET A 1 36.99 28.73 -10.20
C MET A 1 36.69 27.59 -9.21
N LYS A 2 37.38 27.43 -8.07
CA LYS A 2 37.12 26.37 -7.06
C LYS A 2 35.76 26.47 -6.36
N TYR A 3 35.21 27.67 -6.13
CA TYR A 3 33.94 27.89 -5.45
C TYR A 3 32.69 27.63 -6.32
N LEU A 4 32.81 27.71 -7.66
CA LEU A 4 31.73 27.43 -8.59
C LEU A 4 31.43 25.92 -8.68
N PHE A 5 32.48 25.10 -8.52
CA PHE A 5 32.33 23.62 -8.56
C PHE A 5 31.62 23.06 -7.30
N PHE A 6 31.81 23.69 -6.12
CA PHE A 6 31.11 23.29 -4.90
C PHE A 6 29.62 23.67 -4.91
N PHE A 7 29.25 24.75 -5.57
CA PHE A 7 27.84 25.17 -5.67
C PHE A 7 27.06 24.26 -6.64
N LEU A 8 27.69 23.79 -7.70
CA LEU A 8 27.10 22.83 -8.65
C LEU A 8 26.92 21.44 -8.03
N LEU A 9 27.82 20.97 -7.17
CA LEU A 9 27.70 19.71 -6.45
C LEU A 9 26.57 19.73 -5.40
N SER A 10 26.32 20.86 -4.75
CA SER A 10 25.21 21.00 -3.80
C SER A 10 23.85 21.05 -4.48
N ILE A 11 23.76 21.52 -5.72
CA ILE A 11 22.52 21.52 -6.52
C ILE A 11 22.19 20.11 -7.03
N ILE A 12 23.22 19.32 -7.35
CA ILE A 12 23.02 17.93 -7.82
C ILE A 12 22.57 17.00 -6.68
N TYR A 13 22.91 17.30 -5.42
CA TYR A 13 22.51 16.47 -4.27
C TYR A 13 21.09 16.79 -3.74
N CYS A 14 20.44 17.85 -4.22
CA CYS A 14 19.07 18.21 -3.84
C CYS A 14 17.98 17.60 -4.76
N ALA A 15 18.41 16.84 -5.79
CA ALA A 15 17.47 16.20 -6.70
C ALA A 15 17.03 14.83 -6.17
N ASP A 16 15.73 14.65 -6.04
CA ASP A 16 15.02 13.35 -6.09
C ASP A 16 14.46 12.79 -4.79
N LYS A 17 13.73 13.64 -4.04
CA LYS A 17 12.75 13.11 -3.08
C LYS A 17 11.47 12.73 -3.83
N PRO A 18 10.94 11.52 -3.65
CA PRO A 18 9.68 11.12 -4.25
C PRO A 18 8.55 12.05 -3.80
N LYS A 19 7.62 12.32 -4.70
CA LYS A 19 6.43 13.11 -4.40
C LYS A 19 5.37 12.22 -3.75
N VAL A 20 4.79 12.71 -2.66
CA VAL A 20 3.61 12.14 -2.04
C VAL A 20 2.50 13.17 -2.12
N TYR A 21 1.52 12.93 -2.95
CA TYR A 21 0.33 13.74 -3.06
C TYR A 21 -0.64 13.37 -1.94
N PHE A 22 -1.31 14.37 -1.38
CA PHE A 22 -2.28 14.22 -0.30
C PHE A 22 -3.57 14.97 -0.62
N SER A 23 -4.71 14.38 -0.28
CA SER A 23 -6.00 15.04 -0.21
C SER A 23 -6.67 14.73 1.12
N SER A 24 -7.09 15.76 1.84
CA SER A 24 -7.93 15.63 3.03
C SER A 24 -9.40 15.32 2.67
N LYS A 25 -9.78 15.49 1.40
CA LYS A 25 -11.11 15.13 0.91
C LYS A 25 -11.18 13.62 0.65
N ILE A 26 -12.25 13.00 1.15
CA ILE A 26 -12.48 11.56 1.01
C ILE A 26 -13.78 11.40 0.23
N SER A 27 -13.67 11.35 -1.08
CA SER A 27 -14.81 11.12 -1.98
C SER A 27 -14.41 10.18 -3.12
N ILE A 28 -15.40 9.66 -3.81
CA ILE A 28 -15.23 8.77 -4.95
C ILE A 28 -14.52 9.45 -6.13
N GLU A 29 -14.71 10.77 -6.29
CA GLU A 29 -14.05 11.57 -7.35
C GLU A 29 -12.60 11.88 -6.99
N GLU A 30 -12.32 12.06 -5.70
CA GLU A 30 -11.01 12.49 -5.24
C GLU A 30 -9.94 11.39 -5.44
N ILE A 31 -10.32 10.10 -5.42
CA ILE A 31 -9.39 9.00 -5.69
C ILE A 31 -8.86 9.03 -7.13
N VAL A 32 -9.68 9.39 -8.10
CA VAL A 32 -9.26 9.55 -9.50
C VAL A 32 -8.44 10.83 -9.67
N LYS A 33 -8.85 11.91 -9.01
CA LYS A 33 -8.13 13.19 -9.06
C LYS A 33 -6.70 13.06 -8.54
N ILE A 34 -6.52 12.40 -7.39
CA ILE A 34 -5.18 12.20 -6.81
C ILE A 34 -4.34 11.25 -7.66
N PHE A 35 -4.95 10.20 -8.25
CA PHE A 35 -4.27 9.31 -9.18
C PHE A 35 -3.74 10.08 -10.40
N LYS A 36 -4.56 10.96 -11.01
CA LYS A 36 -4.15 11.79 -12.15
C LYS A 36 -2.98 12.72 -11.81
N LYS A 37 -2.86 13.15 -10.54
CA LYS A 37 -1.72 13.98 -10.09
C LYS A 37 -0.38 13.23 -10.12
N LEU A 38 -0.38 11.90 -10.06
CA LEU A 38 0.85 11.10 -10.22
C LEU A 38 1.49 11.26 -11.60
N GLY A 39 0.69 11.54 -12.63
CA GLY A 39 1.18 11.63 -14.01
C GLY A 39 1.72 10.31 -14.56
N VAL A 40 1.34 9.17 -13.95
CA VAL A 40 1.77 7.84 -14.38
C VAL A 40 0.84 7.30 -15.47
N ASN A 41 1.42 6.58 -16.40
CA ASN A 41 0.69 5.79 -17.39
C ASN A 41 0.90 4.31 -17.10
N LEU A 42 -0.11 3.68 -16.48
CA LEU A 42 -0.12 2.24 -16.28
C LEU A 42 -0.48 1.56 -17.61
N GLN A 43 0.42 0.76 -18.13
CA GLN A 43 0.30 0.18 -19.46
C GLN A 43 -0.39 -1.21 -19.42
N GLY A 44 -1.03 -1.57 -20.52
CA GLY A 44 -1.59 -2.90 -20.75
C GLY A 44 -2.73 -3.26 -19.80
N LYS A 45 -2.80 -4.52 -19.39
CA LYS A 45 -3.78 -5.03 -18.44
C LYS A 45 -3.41 -4.60 -17.02
N VAL A 46 -4.25 -3.75 -16.41
CA VAL A 46 -4.01 -3.16 -15.09
C VAL A 46 -4.61 -4.01 -13.98
N GLY A 47 -3.77 -4.47 -13.03
CA GLY A 47 -4.21 -5.07 -11.78
C GLY A 47 -4.47 -4.01 -10.71
N LEU A 48 -5.65 -4.02 -10.09
CA LEU A 48 -5.99 -3.17 -8.96
C LEU A 48 -5.88 -3.99 -7.67
N LYS A 49 -4.74 -3.91 -6.99
CA LYS A 49 -4.51 -4.71 -5.79
C LYS A 49 -5.24 -4.13 -4.61
N VAL A 50 -6.12 -4.92 -4.05
CA VAL A 50 -6.96 -4.56 -2.89
C VAL A 50 -6.81 -5.56 -1.75
N HIS A 51 -7.44 -5.24 -0.62
CA HIS A 51 -7.79 -6.15 0.46
C HIS A 51 -9.31 -6.18 0.57
N SER A 52 -9.91 -7.32 0.24
CA SER A 52 -11.36 -7.47 0.09
C SER A 52 -12.15 -7.48 1.41
N GLY A 53 -11.45 -7.52 2.54
CA GLY A 53 -12.04 -7.65 3.88
C GLY A 53 -12.41 -9.10 4.22
N GLU A 54 -12.67 -9.35 5.51
CA GLU A 54 -13.29 -10.59 5.96
C GLU A 54 -14.81 -10.53 5.72
N PRO A 55 -15.51 -11.68 5.68
CA PRO A 55 -16.97 -11.70 5.48
C PRO A 55 -17.68 -10.80 6.49
N ASN A 56 -18.56 -9.94 5.98
CA ASN A 56 -19.32 -8.99 6.78
C ASN A 56 -18.48 -8.03 7.65
N GLY A 57 -17.20 -7.85 7.33
CA GLY A 57 -16.35 -6.88 8.01
C GLY A 57 -16.87 -5.45 7.81
N PRO A 58 -17.02 -4.63 8.89
CA PRO A 58 -17.63 -3.30 8.76
C PRO A 58 -16.68 -2.24 8.19
N TYR A 59 -15.35 -2.41 8.29
CA TYR A 59 -14.39 -1.32 8.13
C TYR A 59 -13.41 -1.43 6.95
N PHE A 60 -13.53 -2.41 6.06
CA PHE A 60 -12.68 -2.48 4.86
C PHE A 60 -13.07 -1.40 3.82
N LEU A 61 -12.17 -1.11 2.88
CA LEU A 61 -12.47 -0.21 1.76
C LEU A 61 -13.55 -0.81 0.87
N ARG A 62 -14.68 -0.11 0.76
CA ARG A 62 -15.82 -0.59 -0.01
C ARG A 62 -15.55 -0.55 -1.51
N PRO A 63 -15.98 -1.57 -2.28
CA PRO A 63 -15.79 -1.61 -3.73
C PRO A 63 -16.41 -0.40 -4.44
N ASN A 64 -17.55 0.13 -3.96
CA ASN A 64 -18.19 1.32 -4.53
C ASN A 64 -17.33 2.59 -4.36
N PHE A 65 -16.54 2.69 -3.29
CA PHE A 65 -15.58 3.79 -3.14
C PHE A 65 -14.46 3.73 -4.18
N LEU A 66 -14.11 2.53 -4.63
CA LEU A 66 -13.06 2.29 -5.62
C LEU A 66 -13.60 2.20 -7.06
N GLN A 67 -14.92 2.28 -7.26
CA GLN A 67 -15.55 2.17 -8.58
C GLN A 67 -14.98 3.17 -9.61
N PRO A 68 -14.84 4.48 -9.30
CA PRO A 68 -14.33 5.42 -10.29
C PRO A 68 -12.89 5.16 -10.74
N ILE A 69 -12.02 4.67 -9.86
CA ILE A 69 -10.64 4.30 -10.26
C ILE A 69 -10.61 2.99 -11.05
N TYR A 70 -11.50 2.04 -10.72
CA TYR A 70 -11.70 0.82 -11.50
C TYR A 70 -12.11 1.15 -12.94
N GLU A 71 -13.10 2.02 -13.13
CA GLU A 71 -13.57 2.45 -14.45
C GLU A 71 -12.49 3.26 -15.19
N HIS A 72 -11.85 4.21 -14.49
CA HIS A 72 -10.82 5.08 -15.08
C HIS A 72 -9.63 4.30 -15.62
N THR A 73 -9.22 3.23 -14.94
CA THR A 73 -8.10 2.38 -15.34
C THR A 73 -8.50 1.22 -16.23
N ASN A 74 -9.79 0.94 -16.38
CA ASN A 74 -10.33 -0.29 -16.96
C ASN A 74 -9.67 -1.54 -16.34
N GLY A 75 -9.35 -1.47 -15.03
CA GLY A 75 -8.59 -2.48 -14.32
C GLY A 75 -9.38 -3.73 -13.94
N THR A 76 -8.71 -4.67 -13.32
CA THR A 76 -9.29 -5.85 -12.66
C THR A 76 -8.85 -5.85 -11.21
N PHE A 77 -9.77 -5.97 -10.26
CA PHE A 77 -9.39 -6.16 -8.86
C PHE A 77 -8.67 -7.49 -8.69
N ILE A 78 -7.60 -7.49 -7.88
CA ILE A 78 -6.77 -8.67 -7.66
C ILE A 78 -6.44 -8.84 -6.17
N GLU A 79 -6.47 -10.08 -5.70
CA GLU A 79 -6.03 -10.49 -4.37
C GLU A 79 -5.55 -11.94 -4.39
N CYS A 80 -4.94 -12.44 -3.30
CA CYS A 80 -4.59 -13.84 -3.10
C CYS A 80 -5.30 -14.40 -1.87
N ASN A 81 -5.46 -15.72 -1.83
CA ASN A 81 -6.00 -16.46 -0.69
C ASN A 81 -5.20 -16.21 0.60
N MET A 82 -5.80 -16.50 1.74
CA MET A 82 -5.16 -16.33 3.05
C MET A 82 -4.32 -17.56 3.44
N ALA A 83 -3.49 -17.41 4.48
CA ALA A 83 -2.68 -18.50 5.03
C ALA A 83 -3.09 -18.86 6.47
N TYR A 84 -4.14 -18.26 6.98
CA TYR A 84 -4.73 -18.57 8.29
C TYR A 84 -6.15 -19.10 8.13
N ASN A 85 -6.67 -19.73 9.16
CA ASN A 85 -8.02 -20.29 9.14
C ASN A 85 -9.08 -19.18 9.02
N SER A 86 -9.57 -18.98 7.82
CA SER A 86 -10.66 -18.08 7.44
C SER A 86 -11.38 -18.64 6.22
N GLU A 87 -12.57 -18.14 5.89
CA GLU A 87 -13.26 -18.51 4.65
C GLU A 87 -12.37 -18.26 3.41
N ARG A 88 -11.54 -17.24 3.43
CA ARG A 88 -10.63 -16.88 2.34
C ARG A 88 -9.36 -17.76 2.24
N LEU A 89 -9.26 -18.84 3.03
CA LEU A 89 -8.17 -19.82 2.89
C LEU A 89 -8.29 -20.63 1.59
N THR A 90 -9.51 -20.86 1.12
CA THR A 90 -9.78 -21.55 -0.14
C THR A 90 -10.32 -20.57 -1.18
N THR A 91 -10.08 -20.85 -2.46
CA THR A 91 -10.59 -20.03 -3.57
C THR A 91 -12.11 -19.95 -3.55
N GLU A 92 -12.81 -21.05 -3.27
CA GLU A 92 -14.28 -21.09 -3.17
C GLU A 92 -14.79 -20.17 -2.05
N GLY A 93 -14.25 -20.32 -0.84
CA GLY A 93 -14.63 -19.48 0.31
C GLY A 93 -14.26 -18.01 0.11
N HIS A 94 -13.14 -17.73 -0.57
CA HIS A 94 -12.76 -16.39 -0.94
C HIS A 94 -13.75 -15.77 -1.94
N MET A 95 -14.16 -16.51 -2.98
CA MET A 95 -15.20 -16.07 -3.92
C MET A 95 -16.53 -15.77 -3.20
N ASN A 96 -16.94 -16.60 -2.25
CA ASN A 96 -18.12 -16.35 -1.43
C ASN A 96 -17.97 -15.06 -0.60
N THR A 97 -16.79 -14.81 -0.02
CA THR A 97 -16.48 -13.56 0.68
C THR A 97 -16.57 -12.35 -0.26
N LEU A 98 -16.01 -12.44 -1.47
CA LEU A 98 -16.09 -11.37 -2.47
C LEU A 98 -17.53 -11.02 -2.81
N LYS A 99 -18.39 -12.05 -3.00
CA LYS A 99 -19.83 -11.87 -3.24
C LYS A 99 -20.51 -11.20 -2.05
N THR A 100 -20.30 -11.70 -0.83
CA THR A 100 -20.89 -11.17 0.42
C THR A 100 -20.50 -9.70 0.64
N ASN A 101 -19.24 -9.33 0.34
CA ASN A 101 -18.73 -7.98 0.53
C ASN A 101 -18.99 -7.05 -0.65
N GLY A 102 -19.74 -7.48 -1.68
CA GLY A 102 -20.16 -6.69 -2.82
C GLY A 102 -19.07 -6.41 -3.88
N TRP A 103 -17.95 -7.17 -3.87
CA TRP A 103 -16.88 -6.96 -4.84
C TRP A 103 -17.26 -7.39 -6.26
N LEU A 104 -18.20 -8.33 -6.41
CA LEU A 104 -18.67 -8.86 -7.69
C LEU A 104 -19.90 -8.13 -8.24
N ASP A 105 -20.45 -7.16 -7.49
CA ASP A 105 -21.58 -6.36 -7.95
C ASP A 105 -21.18 -5.51 -9.17
N ASN A 106 -22.17 -5.11 -9.97
CA ASN A 106 -21.97 -4.30 -11.17
C ASN A 106 -21.00 -4.93 -12.19
N ASN A 107 -20.92 -6.25 -12.24
CA ASN A 107 -20.05 -7.01 -13.16
C ASN A 107 -18.56 -6.63 -13.03
N ARG A 108 -18.10 -6.27 -11.83
CA ARG A 108 -16.68 -6.00 -11.61
C ARG A 108 -15.85 -7.26 -11.82
N ARG A 109 -14.74 -7.10 -12.53
CA ARG A 109 -13.75 -8.17 -12.69
C ARG A 109 -12.92 -8.29 -11.42
N PHE A 110 -12.77 -9.50 -10.93
CA PHE A 110 -11.95 -9.82 -9.77
C PHE A 110 -11.23 -11.14 -9.96
N ASP A 111 -9.91 -11.16 -9.84
CA ASP A 111 -9.10 -12.36 -9.93
C ASP A 111 -8.48 -12.72 -8.58
N ILE A 112 -8.65 -13.96 -8.15
CA ILE A 112 -7.86 -14.57 -7.08
C ILE A 112 -6.62 -15.15 -7.76
N MET A 113 -5.47 -14.53 -7.52
CA MET A 113 -4.25 -14.76 -8.31
C MET A 113 -3.64 -16.15 -8.10
N ASP A 114 -3.82 -16.75 -6.92
CA ASP A 114 -3.36 -18.08 -6.53
C ASP A 114 -4.49 -19.12 -6.52
N ALA A 115 -5.54 -18.90 -7.35
CA ALA A 115 -6.66 -19.83 -7.43
C ALA A 115 -6.25 -21.23 -7.94
N GLU A 116 -5.25 -21.30 -8.81
CA GLU A 116 -4.80 -22.51 -9.46
C GLU A 116 -3.35 -22.86 -9.09
N GLU A 117 -2.42 -21.93 -9.33
CA GLU A 117 -1.00 -22.20 -9.20
C GLU A 117 -0.23 -21.03 -8.59
N ASP A 118 0.95 -21.34 -8.05
CA ASP A 118 1.93 -20.36 -7.57
C ASP A 118 3.02 -20.10 -8.62
N THR A 119 3.62 -18.94 -8.53
CA THR A 119 4.92 -18.60 -9.13
C THR A 119 5.85 -18.11 -8.03
N TYR A 120 7.15 -17.94 -8.35
CA TYR A 120 8.11 -17.37 -7.42
C TYR A 120 8.93 -16.27 -8.08
N PHE A 121 9.50 -15.42 -7.25
CA PHE A 121 10.42 -14.36 -7.65
C PHE A 121 11.69 -14.44 -6.81
N GLU A 122 12.84 -14.37 -7.47
CA GLU A 122 14.14 -14.30 -6.82
C GLU A 122 14.44 -12.89 -6.28
N ILE A 123 15.16 -12.82 -5.17
CA ILE A 123 15.53 -11.58 -4.49
C ILE A 123 17.05 -11.59 -4.32
N PRO A 124 17.80 -11.10 -5.31
CA PRO A 124 19.27 -11.20 -5.32
C PRO A 124 19.93 -10.57 -4.09
N ASN A 125 19.48 -9.38 -3.73
CA ASN A 125 19.95 -8.66 -2.54
C ASN A 125 18.82 -8.65 -1.52
N HIS A 126 18.85 -9.56 -0.56
CA HIS A 126 17.80 -9.74 0.43
C HIS A 126 18.30 -9.46 1.84
N ASN A 127 17.36 -9.14 2.74
CA ASN A 127 17.65 -9.05 4.17
C ASN A 127 17.52 -10.43 4.84
N LYS A 128 16.49 -11.22 4.46
CA LYS A 128 16.13 -12.46 5.14
C LYS A 128 15.74 -13.60 4.20
N ILE A 129 14.88 -13.37 3.21
CA ILE A 129 14.40 -14.39 2.27
C ILE A 129 14.86 -14.08 0.85
N ASN A 130 15.46 -15.05 0.19
CA ASN A 130 16.03 -14.92 -1.16
C ASN A 130 15.02 -15.19 -2.29
N ILE A 131 13.82 -15.68 -1.95
CA ILE A 131 12.71 -15.88 -2.87
C ILE A 131 11.39 -15.49 -2.19
N THR A 132 10.37 -15.18 -2.98
CA THR A 132 8.98 -15.06 -2.52
C THR A 132 8.04 -15.76 -3.48
N TYR A 133 6.91 -16.25 -2.96
CA TYR A 133 5.88 -16.90 -3.78
C TYR A 133 4.66 -16.00 -3.91
N ALA A 134 4.12 -15.91 -5.13
CA ALA A 134 2.91 -15.18 -5.47
C ALA A 134 1.95 -16.07 -6.27
N GLY A 135 0.71 -15.65 -6.42
CA GLY A 135 -0.22 -16.34 -7.30
C GLY A 135 0.20 -16.20 -8.76
N LYS A 136 0.15 -17.29 -9.55
CA LYS A 136 0.65 -17.35 -10.93
C LYS A 136 -0.05 -16.36 -11.86
N LYS A 137 -1.32 -16.02 -11.61
CA LYS A 137 -2.05 -15.01 -12.40
C LYS A 137 -1.44 -13.60 -12.34
N ILE A 138 -0.43 -13.34 -11.51
CA ILE A 138 0.32 -12.08 -11.55
C ILE A 138 0.92 -11.82 -12.94
N HIS A 139 1.25 -12.87 -13.69
CA HIS A 139 1.81 -12.77 -15.03
C HIS A 139 0.83 -12.28 -16.09
N ASP A 140 -0.48 -12.36 -15.82
CA ASP A 140 -1.56 -11.88 -16.70
C ASP A 140 -1.66 -10.33 -16.71
N TYR A 141 -0.99 -9.64 -15.78
CA TYR A 141 -1.06 -8.20 -15.60
C TYR A 141 0.24 -7.54 -16.05
N ASP A 142 0.11 -6.46 -16.80
CA ASP A 142 1.26 -5.67 -17.28
C ASP A 142 1.66 -4.60 -16.26
N SER A 143 0.70 -3.98 -15.61
CA SER A 143 0.92 -2.93 -14.62
C SER A 143 0.02 -3.11 -13.39
N CYS A 144 0.32 -2.40 -12.33
CA CYS A 144 -0.44 -2.51 -11.09
C CYS A 144 -0.67 -1.17 -10.39
N LEU A 145 -1.89 -0.98 -9.88
CA LEU A 145 -2.21 0.07 -8.91
C LEU A 145 -2.51 -0.58 -7.56
N ILE A 146 -1.70 -0.26 -6.57
CA ILE A 146 -1.89 -0.74 -5.20
C ILE A 146 -2.87 0.20 -4.48
N LEU A 147 -4.00 -0.33 -4.06
CA LEU A 147 -5.06 0.40 -3.35
C LEU A 147 -5.12 -0.10 -1.90
N SER A 148 -4.39 0.56 -1.02
CA SER A 148 -4.25 0.10 0.36
C SER A 148 -5.22 0.82 1.29
N HIS A 149 -5.89 0.08 2.15
CA HIS A 149 -6.50 0.58 3.37
C HIS A 149 -5.40 0.71 4.43
N PHE A 150 -4.98 1.95 4.73
CA PHE A 150 -3.91 2.17 5.72
C PHE A 150 -4.47 2.14 7.13
N LYS A 151 -3.97 1.23 7.96
CA LYS A 151 -4.48 0.96 9.32
C LYS A 151 -3.47 0.19 10.15
N GLY A 152 -3.74 0.04 11.44
CA GLY A 152 -2.99 -0.87 12.31
C GLY A 152 -3.09 -2.32 11.87
N HIS A 153 -2.14 -3.14 12.30
CA HIS A 153 -2.10 -4.55 11.97
C HIS A 153 -1.49 -5.41 13.08
N GLY A 154 -2.15 -6.53 13.38
CA GLY A 154 -1.77 -7.41 14.49
C GLY A 154 -0.39 -8.06 14.37
N SER A 155 0.10 -8.33 13.16
CA SER A 155 1.43 -8.93 12.95
C SER A 155 2.46 -7.94 12.45
N GLY A 156 2.11 -7.02 11.54
CA GLY A 156 3.07 -6.11 10.90
C GLY A 156 3.11 -4.69 11.49
N GLY A 157 2.38 -4.44 12.60
CA GLY A 157 2.26 -3.11 13.19
C GLY A 157 1.27 -2.23 12.44
N PHE A 158 1.45 -2.03 11.15
CA PHE A 158 0.52 -1.35 10.25
C PHE A 158 0.40 -2.08 8.89
N GLY A 159 -0.62 -1.72 8.13
CA GLY A 159 -0.84 -2.17 6.76
C GLY A 159 -0.92 -0.98 5.82
N GLY A 160 -0.10 -0.99 4.77
CA GLY A 160 -0.01 0.02 3.71
C GLY A 160 0.51 -0.59 2.42
N ALA A 161 1.15 0.21 1.58
CA ALA A 161 1.67 -0.20 0.28
C ALA A 161 2.69 -1.36 0.40
N LEU A 162 3.64 -1.29 1.32
CA LEU A 162 4.65 -2.34 1.53
C LEU A 162 4.02 -3.67 1.94
N LYS A 163 2.99 -3.64 2.81
CA LYS A 163 2.28 -4.85 3.20
C LYS A 163 1.46 -5.43 2.03
N GLN A 164 0.85 -4.59 1.21
CA GLN A 164 0.14 -5.06 0.02
C GLN A 164 1.10 -5.70 -1.00
N LEU A 165 2.28 -5.10 -1.21
CA LEU A 165 3.32 -5.67 -2.07
C LEU A 165 3.82 -7.02 -1.57
N SER A 166 3.96 -7.20 -0.28
CA SER A 166 4.47 -8.44 0.34
C SER A 166 3.36 -9.46 0.60
N ILE A 167 2.69 -9.32 1.74
CA ILE A 167 1.64 -10.24 2.19
C ILE A 167 0.44 -10.23 1.21
N GLY A 168 0.11 -9.07 0.64
CA GLY A 168 -1.02 -8.94 -0.27
C GLY A 168 -0.87 -9.74 -1.56
N PHE A 169 0.33 -9.78 -2.16
CA PHE A 169 0.63 -10.56 -3.36
C PHE A 169 1.06 -12.00 -3.06
N GLY A 170 1.54 -12.28 -1.85
CA GLY A 170 1.88 -13.63 -1.45
C GLY A 170 0.67 -14.56 -1.63
N SER A 171 0.84 -15.68 -2.32
CA SER A 171 -0.11 -16.79 -2.29
C SER A 171 -0.23 -17.35 -0.87
N THR A 172 -1.11 -18.30 -0.61
CA THR A 172 -1.15 -19.02 0.68
C THR A 172 0.24 -19.52 1.07
N LYS A 173 0.97 -20.10 0.13
CA LYS A 173 2.37 -20.53 0.27
C LYS A 173 3.30 -19.35 0.57
N GLY A 174 3.18 -18.25 -0.18
CA GLY A 174 4.02 -17.06 -0.03
C GLY A 174 3.78 -16.33 1.28
N LYS A 175 2.52 -16.18 1.72
CA LYS A 175 2.20 -15.61 3.04
C LYS A 175 2.85 -16.43 4.16
N THR A 176 2.76 -17.76 4.09
CA THR A 176 3.38 -18.66 5.05
C THR A 176 4.90 -18.47 5.08
N TRP A 177 5.52 -18.44 3.90
CA TRP A 177 6.97 -18.26 3.73
C TRP A 177 7.47 -16.96 4.36
N ILE A 178 6.77 -15.84 4.09
CA ILE A 178 7.10 -14.53 4.66
C ILE A 178 6.93 -14.53 6.19
N HIS A 179 5.80 -15.06 6.70
CA HIS A 179 5.53 -15.08 8.14
C HIS A 179 6.49 -15.98 8.93
N THR A 180 7.09 -16.96 8.29
CA THR A 180 8.04 -17.88 8.90
C THR A 180 9.50 -17.53 8.55
N ALA A 181 9.72 -16.43 7.82
CA ALA A 181 11.04 -16.02 7.34
C ALA A 181 11.79 -17.16 6.65
N GLY A 182 11.11 -17.83 5.72
CA GLY A 182 11.69 -18.88 4.90
C GLY A 182 11.79 -20.27 5.54
N LYS A 183 11.11 -20.52 6.67
CA LYS A 183 11.22 -21.84 7.34
C LYS A 183 10.29 -22.91 6.76
N THR A 184 9.13 -22.50 6.24
CA THR A 184 8.14 -23.43 5.66
C THR A 184 7.20 -22.72 4.70
N THR A 185 6.65 -23.49 3.77
CA THR A 185 5.57 -23.07 2.87
C THR A 185 4.24 -23.72 3.23
N ASN A 186 4.22 -24.62 4.21
CA ASN A 186 3.01 -25.29 4.66
C ASN A 186 2.26 -24.42 5.68
N HIS A 187 1.07 -23.94 5.31
CA HIS A 187 0.27 -23.02 6.14
C HIS A 187 -0.13 -23.63 7.49
N SER A 188 -0.26 -24.96 7.61
CA SER A 188 -0.56 -25.61 8.90
C SER A 188 0.57 -25.46 9.91
N GLU A 189 1.79 -25.21 9.44
CA GLU A 189 2.99 -24.99 10.28
C GLU A 189 3.28 -23.49 10.54
N LEU A 190 2.43 -22.58 10.03
CA LEU A 190 2.65 -21.14 10.18
C LEU A 190 2.76 -20.73 11.64
N SER A 191 1.85 -21.19 12.50
CA SER A 191 1.82 -20.78 13.90
C SER A 191 3.06 -21.29 14.68
N PRO A 192 3.43 -22.58 14.65
CA PRO A 192 4.59 -23.07 15.39
C PRO A 192 5.93 -22.59 14.83
N LYS A 193 6.01 -22.27 13.54
CA LYS A 193 7.26 -21.81 12.89
C LYS A 193 7.34 -20.30 12.67
N ARG A 194 6.44 -19.52 13.29
CA ARG A 194 6.43 -18.06 13.17
C ARG A 194 7.80 -17.47 13.47
N ALA A 195 8.21 -16.53 12.63
CA ALA A 195 9.50 -15.85 12.79
C ALA A 195 9.47 -14.82 13.93
N SER A 196 10.67 -14.35 14.34
CA SER A 196 10.81 -13.14 15.15
C SER A 196 10.18 -11.94 14.42
N GLN A 197 9.84 -10.88 15.16
CA GLN A 197 9.26 -9.68 14.51
C GLN A 197 10.25 -9.01 13.55
N GLU A 198 11.55 -9.03 13.87
CA GLU A 198 12.59 -8.51 12.99
C GLU A 198 12.66 -9.29 11.69
N ASP A 199 12.75 -10.62 11.79
CA ASP A 199 12.86 -11.49 10.62
C ASP A 199 11.61 -11.41 9.74
N PHE A 200 10.42 -11.33 10.36
CA PHE A 200 9.17 -11.20 9.63
C PHE A 200 9.07 -9.86 8.88
N THR A 201 9.38 -8.75 9.54
CA THR A 201 9.32 -7.42 8.92
C THR A 201 10.38 -7.23 7.84
N ALA A 202 11.57 -7.84 8.02
CA ALA A 202 12.61 -7.91 6.99
C ALA A 202 12.16 -8.75 5.78
N SER A 203 11.53 -9.92 6.02
CA SER A 203 10.97 -10.76 4.95
C SER A 203 9.85 -10.08 4.17
N MET A 204 9.04 -9.23 4.84
CA MET A 204 8.05 -8.39 4.16
C MET A 204 8.72 -7.41 3.20
N ALA A 205 9.82 -6.77 3.60
CA ALA A 205 10.55 -5.85 2.74
C ALA A 205 11.17 -6.57 1.52
N ASP A 206 11.72 -7.76 1.73
CA ASP A 206 12.27 -8.61 0.67
C ASP A 206 11.19 -8.94 -0.38
N ALA A 207 10.05 -9.46 0.07
CA ALA A 207 8.94 -9.79 -0.82
C ALA A 207 8.37 -8.56 -1.52
N ALA A 208 8.28 -7.41 -0.82
CA ALA A 208 7.83 -6.16 -1.42
C ALA A 208 8.77 -5.68 -2.53
N TRP A 209 10.09 -5.86 -2.36
CA TRP A 209 11.08 -5.55 -3.38
C TRP A 209 10.79 -6.33 -4.67
N ALA A 210 10.59 -7.64 -4.58
CA ALA A 210 10.40 -8.51 -5.73
C ALA A 210 9.18 -8.11 -6.58
N ILE A 211 8.05 -7.86 -5.95
CA ILE A 211 6.81 -7.49 -6.65
C ILE A 211 6.90 -6.07 -7.21
N ASN A 212 7.49 -5.14 -6.47
CA ASN A 212 7.73 -3.78 -6.94
C ASN A 212 8.65 -3.74 -8.16
N ASP A 213 9.76 -4.48 -8.13
CA ASP A 213 10.73 -4.60 -9.23
C ASP A 213 10.07 -5.22 -10.47
N TYR A 214 9.29 -6.29 -10.28
CA TYR A 214 8.57 -6.95 -11.36
C TYR A 214 7.68 -5.99 -12.15
N PHE A 215 6.78 -5.26 -11.49
CA PHE A 215 5.88 -4.34 -12.18
C PHE A 215 6.58 -3.08 -12.70
N LYS A 216 7.61 -2.58 -12.01
CA LYS A 216 8.43 -1.45 -12.52
C LYS A 216 9.09 -1.78 -13.85
N LYS A 217 9.54 -3.01 -14.03
CA LYS A 217 10.17 -3.49 -15.27
C LYS A 217 9.18 -3.81 -16.37
N LYS A 218 7.92 -4.11 -16.03
CA LYS A 218 6.89 -4.54 -16.98
C LYS A 218 6.11 -3.35 -17.57
N GLY A 219 5.17 -2.81 -16.86
CA GLY A 219 4.28 -1.76 -17.39
C GLY A 219 3.99 -0.64 -16.38
N GLY A 220 4.64 -0.69 -15.22
CA GLY A 220 4.54 0.33 -14.19
C GLY A 220 3.74 -0.08 -12.96
N ILE A 221 3.99 0.64 -11.87
CA ILE A 221 3.30 0.47 -10.61
C ILE A 221 3.11 1.82 -9.92
N ALA A 222 1.97 1.99 -9.26
CA ALA A 222 1.64 3.16 -8.45
C ALA A 222 0.90 2.77 -7.18
N TYR A 223 0.82 3.68 -6.22
CA TYR A 223 0.30 3.42 -4.89
C TYR A 223 -0.70 4.49 -4.48
N ILE A 224 -1.82 4.05 -3.91
CA ILE A 224 -2.79 4.89 -3.22
C ILE A 224 -3.05 4.27 -1.85
N ASN A 225 -2.81 5.03 -0.78
CA ASN A 225 -3.17 4.67 0.58
C ASN A 225 -4.37 5.50 1.02
N VAL A 226 -5.41 4.85 1.51
CA VAL A 226 -6.63 5.50 2.00
C VAL A 226 -6.68 5.37 3.52
N LEU A 227 -6.66 6.51 4.21
CA LEU A 227 -6.65 6.63 5.66
C LEU A 227 -8.07 6.92 6.15
N VAL A 228 -8.93 5.90 6.09
CA VAL A 228 -10.30 5.89 6.62
C VAL A 228 -10.50 4.69 7.53
N ASN A 229 -11.41 4.76 8.48
CA ASN A 229 -11.65 3.66 9.41
C ASN A 229 -10.35 3.08 9.99
N ILE A 230 -9.48 3.96 10.49
CA ILE A 230 -8.13 3.60 10.93
C ILE A 230 -8.23 2.85 12.26
N SER A 231 -8.19 1.54 12.18
CA SER A 231 -8.19 0.66 13.36
C SER A 231 -6.78 0.47 13.90
N ILE A 232 -6.66 0.23 15.21
CA ILE A 232 -5.39 -0.10 15.88
C ILE A 232 -5.00 -1.55 15.58
N TYR A 233 -5.98 -2.44 15.61
CA TYR A 233 -5.84 -3.85 15.26
C TYR A 233 -6.34 -4.05 13.83
N CYS A 234 -6.07 -5.17 13.23
CA CYS A 234 -6.60 -5.46 11.91
C CYS A 234 -8.14 -5.58 11.94
N ASP A 235 -8.82 -5.16 10.87
CA ASP A 235 -10.22 -5.49 10.58
C ASP A 235 -10.40 -6.99 10.21
N CYS A 236 -9.34 -7.79 10.33
CA CYS A 236 -9.34 -9.25 10.15
C CYS A 236 -10.23 -10.01 11.16
N ALA A 237 -10.82 -9.31 12.12
CA ALA A 237 -11.82 -9.89 13.04
C ALA A 237 -13.22 -10.01 12.40
N GLY A 238 -13.38 -9.63 11.11
CA GLY A 238 -14.66 -9.66 10.42
C GLY A 238 -15.72 -8.81 11.13
N SER A 239 -16.90 -9.38 11.36
CA SER A 239 -18.01 -8.69 12.06
C SER A 239 -17.70 -8.30 13.52
N LYS A 240 -16.64 -8.87 14.11
CA LYS A 240 -16.18 -8.56 15.49
C LYS A 240 -15.11 -7.47 15.53
N ALA A 241 -14.78 -6.84 14.39
CA ALA A 241 -13.78 -5.78 14.34
C ALA A 241 -14.21 -4.59 15.23
N LYS A 242 -13.28 -4.10 16.05
CA LYS A 242 -13.52 -2.95 16.92
C LYS A 242 -13.71 -1.67 16.10
N VAL A 243 -14.50 -0.75 16.63
CA VAL A 243 -14.69 0.58 16.05
C VAL A 243 -13.33 1.26 15.93
N PRO A 244 -13.03 1.88 14.78
CA PRO A 244 -11.82 2.69 14.61
C PRO A 244 -11.78 3.85 15.61
N GLU A 245 -10.62 4.08 16.20
CA GLU A 245 -10.42 5.09 17.25
C GLU A 245 -9.63 6.31 16.75
N ILE A 246 -9.24 6.30 15.46
CA ILE A 246 -8.56 7.40 14.78
C ILE A 246 -9.49 7.91 13.67
N ASN A 247 -9.69 9.23 13.63
CA ASN A 247 -10.51 9.89 12.63
C ASN A 247 -9.95 9.67 11.22
N ASN A 248 -10.83 9.76 10.23
CA ASN A 248 -10.44 9.70 8.83
C ASN A 248 -9.51 10.88 8.51
N ILE A 249 -8.39 10.60 7.82
CA ILE A 249 -7.36 11.62 7.53
C ILE A 249 -7.40 12.05 6.07
N GLY A 250 -7.51 11.10 5.13
CA GLY A 250 -7.50 11.45 3.71
C GLY A 250 -6.98 10.33 2.81
N ILE A 251 -6.57 10.72 1.61
CA ILE A 251 -6.05 9.85 0.56
C ILE A 251 -4.66 10.32 0.19
N LEU A 252 -3.70 9.41 0.09
CA LEU A 252 -2.36 9.69 -0.40
C LEU A 252 -2.08 8.90 -1.68
N ALA A 253 -1.22 9.46 -2.55
CA ALA A 253 -0.74 8.78 -3.75
C ALA A 253 0.74 9.06 -4.00
N SER A 254 1.48 8.03 -4.44
CA SER A 254 2.90 8.13 -4.79
C SER A 254 3.30 7.05 -5.79
N THR A 255 4.45 7.20 -6.42
CA THR A 255 5.14 6.14 -7.17
C THR A 255 6.20 5.41 -6.33
N ASP A 256 6.34 5.80 -5.06
CA ASP A 256 7.28 5.21 -4.10
C ASP A 256 6.53 4.62 -2.90
N PRO A 257 6.58 3.28 -2.70
CA PRO A 257 5.81 2.62 -1.65
C PRO A 257 6.34 2.91 -0.23
N VAL A 258 7.62 3.22 -0.10
CA VAL A 258 8.24 3.57 1.18
C VAL A 258 7.82 4.97 1.59
N ALA A 259 7.93 5.93 0.66
CA ALA A 259 7.56 7.32 0.88
C ALA A 259 6.08 7.47 1.26
N ILE A 260 5.18 6.76 0.57
CA ILE A 260 3.75 6.86 0.86
C ILE A 260 3.40 6.24 2.23
N ASP A 261 3.99 5.09 2.60
CA ASP A 261 3.76 4.48 3.91
C ASP A 261 4.34 5.35 5.03
N GLN A 262 5.53 5.93 4.83
CA GLN A 262 6.12 6.88 5.78
C GLN A 262 5.25 8.12 5.96
N ALA A 263 4.73 8.69 4.86
CA ALA A 263 3.87 9.87 4.93
C ALA A 263 2.55 9.58 5.68
N CYS A 264 1.95 8.42 5.46
CA CYS A 264 0.76 7.99 6.21
C CYS A 264 1.06 7.89 7.72
N PHE A 265 2.19 7.28 8.07
CA PHE A 265 2.62 7.14 9.46
C PHE A 265 2.89 8.50 10.11
N ASP A 266 3.54 9.41 9.40
CA ASP A 266 3.80 10.79 9.88
C ASP A 266 2.52 11.59 10.07
N LEU A 267 1.48 11.37 9.25
CA LEU A 267 0.17 11.97 9.44
C LEU A 267 -0.52 11.45 10.71
N ILE A 268 -0.51 10.14 10.94
CA ILE A 268 -1.10 9.56 12.16
C ILE A 268 -0.37 10.07 13.41
N LYS A 269 0.95 10.18 13.40
CA LYS A 269 1.74 10.76 14.52
C LYS A 269 1.29 12.18 14.91
N LYS A 270 0.70 12.93 13.97
CA LYS A 270 0.22 14.31 14.19
C LYS A 270 -1.22 14.37 14.70
N THR A 271 -1.98 13.29 14.66
CA THR A 271 -3.33 13.27 15.21
C THR A 271 -3.31 13.31 16.74
N LYS A 272 -4.41 13.75 17.32
CA LYS A 272 -4.61 13.78 18.78
C LYS A 272 -5.81 12.92 19.19
N ASP A 273 -6.17 11.98 18.34
CA ASP A 273 -7.29 11.07 18.58
C ASP A 273 -6.95 10.10 19.72
N THR A 274 -7.99 9.59 20.37
CA THR A 274 -7.85 8.66 21.51
C THR A 274 -7.06 7.40 21.15
N GLY A 275 -7.19 6.92 19.90
CA GLY A 275 -6.50 5.74 19.39
C GLY A 275 -5.05 5.97 18.94
N THR A 276 -4.59 7.23 18.85
CA THR A 276 -3.27 7.54 18.26
C THR A 276 -2.14 6.86 18.99
N GLN A 277 -2.07 7.00 20.33
CA GLN A 277 -1.00 6.40 21.12
C GLN A 277 -1.04 4.86 21.03
N ALA A 278 -2.21 4.26 21.14
CA ALA A 278 -2.36 2.80 21.04
C ALA A 278 -1.96 2.27 19.65
N PHE A 279 -2.19 3.05 18.57
CA PHE A 279 -1.69 2.72 17.24
C PHE A 279 -0.16 2.75 17.20
N LEU A 280 0.47 3.79 17.73
CA LEU A 280 1.93 3.93 17.77
C LEU A 280 2.57 2.83 18.61
N ASP A 281 2.00 2.50 19.75
CA ASP A 281 2.45 1.40 20.62
C ASP A 281 2.36 0.05 19.88
N ARG A 282 1.30 -0.17 19.11
CA ARG A 282 1.16 -1.37 18.27
C ARG A 282 2.23 -1.43 17.17
N VAL A 283 2.52 -0.31 16.52
CA VAL A 283 3.58 -0.24 15.51
C VAL A 283 4.95 -0.54 16.13
N ALA A 284 5.22 0.00 17.32
CA ALA A 284 6.46 -0.25 18.06
C ALA A 284 6.57 -1.71 18.51
N GLU A 285 5.53 -2.26 19.14
CA GLU A 285 5.46 -3.67 19.58
C GLU A 285 5.74 -4.65 18.44
N LYS A 286 5.18 -4.37 17.28
CA LYS A 286 5.31 -5.22 16.09
C LYS A 286 6.47 -4.80 15.18
N LYS A 287 7.32 -3.89 15.62
CA LYS A 287 8.48 -3.39 14.86
C LYS A 287 8.12 -2.99 13.44
N GLY A 288 6.95 -2.35 13.27
CA GLY A 288 6.40 -2.01 11.96
C GLY A 288 7.31 -1.10 11.13
N GLU A 289 8.00 -0.14 11.78
CA GLU A 289 8.96 0.75 11.12
C GLU A 289 10.18 0.00 10.57
N ASN A 290 10.49 -1.21 11.07
CA ASN A 290 11.58 -2.03 10.52
C ASN A 290 11.29 -2.48 9.07
N THR A 291 10.01 -2.66 8.69
CA THR A 291 9.67 -2.94 7.28
C THR A 291 10.07 -1.78 6.38
N ILE A 292 9.84 -0.52 6.81
CA ILE A 292 10.26 0.69 6.08
C ILE A 292 11.79 0.74 5.99
N ALA A 293 12.50 0.55 7.11
CA ALA A 293 13.96 0.61 7.14
C ALA A 293 14.60 -0.49 6.26
N ALA A 294 14.08 -1.71 6.32
CA ALA A 294 14.55 -2.83 5.49
C ALA A 294 14.27 -2.59 4.00
N ALA A 295 13.11 -2.01 3.65
CA ALA A 295 12.77 -1.65 2.28
C ALA A 295 13.67 -0.53 1.71
N VAL A 296 14.02 0.47 2.53
CA VAL A 296 15.01 1.51 2.16
C VAL A 296 16.36 0.87 1.87
N LYS A 297 16.83 -0.03 2.74
CA LYS A 297 18.12 -0.73 2.57
C LYS A 297 18.18 -1.51 1.26
N LEU A 298 17.06 -2.07 0.81
CA LEU A 298 16.95 -2.79 -0.47
C LEU A 298 16.76 -1.88 -1.69
N GLY A 299 16.62 -0.57 -1.50
CA GLY A 299 16.35 0.36 -2.60
C GLY A 299 14.92 0.26 -3.17
N VAL A 300 13.96 -0.24 -2.41
CA VAL A 300 12.54 -0.28 -2.80
C VAL A 300 11.99 1.14 -3.00
N GLY A 301 12.41 2.06 -2.12
CA GLY A 301 12.04 3.45 -2.14
C GLY A 301 12.81 4.28 -1.12
N LYS A 302 12.39 5.54 -0.90
CA LYS A 302 13.04 6.50 -0.02
C LYS A 302 12.13 6.88 1.14
N LYS A 303 12.69 7.04 2.34
CA LYS A 303 11.95 7.48 3.53
C LYS A 303 11.60 8.98 3.48
N GLU A 304 12.52 9.78 2.92
CA GLU A 304 12.33 11.22 2.71
C GLU A 304 11.45 11.46 1.49
N TYR A 305 10.53 12.40 1.57
CA TYR A 305 9.57 12.70 0.50
C TYR A 305 9.22 14.19 0.44
N ASN A 306 8.69 14.61 -0.72
CA ASN A 306 8.07 15.91 -0.91
C ASN A 306 6.55 15.76 -0.75
N PHE A 307 5.99 16.32 0.34
CA PHE A 307 4.55 16.30 0.61
C PHE A 307 3.83 17.40 -0.15
N ILE A 308 2.80 17.03 -0.93
CA ILE A 308 2.05 17.95 -1.78
C ILE A 308 0.56 17.81 -1.46
N ASP A 309 0.01 18.76 -0.71
CA ASP A 309 -1.44 18.84 -0.48
C ASP A 309 -2.13 19.43 -1.73
N ILE A 310 -2.93 18.60 -2.41
CA ILE A 310 -3.64 19.00 -3.62
C ILE A 310 -4.89 19.84 -3.38
N ASN A 311 -5.30 20.00 -2.13
CA ASN A 311 -6.43 20.84 -1.70
C ASN A 311 -5.97 22.20 -1.19
N SER A 312 -4.68 22.38 -0.86
CA SER A 312 -4.16 23.69 -0.49
C SER A 312 -4.24 24.62 -1.70
N THR A 313 -5.03 25.67 -1.61
CA THR A 313 -4.93 26.79 -2.54
C THR A 313 -3.58 27.45 -2.32
N SER A 314 -2.68 27.29 -3.29
CA SER A 314 -1.37 27.92 -3.24
C SER A 314 -1.53 29.41 -2.91
N LEU A 315 -1.00 29.84 -1.77
CA LEU A 315 -0.91 31.28 -1.43
C LEU A 315 -0.19 32.06 -2.54
N TYR A 316 0.70 31.40 -3.29
CA TYR A 316 1.37 31.97 -4.47
C TYR A 316 0.40 32.37 -5.60
N LEU A 317 -0.67 31.59 -5.86
CA LEU A 317 -1.67 31.97 -6.86
C LEU A 317 -2.51 33.16 -6.36
N LYS A 318 -2.84 33.23 -5.08
CA LYS A 318 -3.54 34.38 -4.50
C LYS A 318 -2.67 35.64 -4.49
N MET A 319 -1.38 35.53 -4.16
CA MET A 319 -0.46 36.68 -4.20
C MET A 319 -0.22 37.15 -5.62
N ASN A 320 -0.05 36.27 -6.61
CA ASN A 320 0.12 36.66 -8.01
C ASN A 320 -1.17 37.28 -8.58
N LEU A 321 -2.35 36.80 -8.18
CA LEU A 321 -3.63 37.39 -8.61
C LEU A 321 -3.83 38.78 -7.99
N ILE A 322 -3.46 38.97 -6.72
CA ILE A 322 -3.50 40.27 -6.04
C ILE A 322 -2.45 41.24 -6.65
N LEU A 323 -1.24 40.77 -6.95
CA LEU A 323 -0.27 41.58 -7.67
C LEU A 323 -0.72 41.95 -9.09
N LEU A 324 -1.31 41.00 -9.84
CA LEU A 324 -1.87 41.32 -11.16
C LEU A 324 -3.01 42.33 -11.09
N LEU A 325 -3.90 42.21 -10.13
CA LEU A 325 -4.99 43.17 -9.90
C LEU A 325 -4.44 44.55 -9.49
N LEU A 326 -3.39 44.60 -8.69
CA LEU A 326 -2.75 45.88 -8.30
C LEU A 326 -2.05 46.56 -9.51
N PHE A 327 -1.50 45.77 -10.45
CA PHE A 327 -0.91 46.33 -11.70
C PHE A 327 -1.95 46.74 -12.75
N MET A 328 -3.20 46.30 -12.64
CA MET A 328 -4.27 46.73 -13.56
C MET A 328 -4.98 48.04 -13.13
N PHE A 329 -4.66 48.60 -11.94
CA PHE A 329 -5.23 49.82 -11.40
C PHE A 329 -4.15 50.94 -11.20
N VAL A 330 -2.98 50.78 -11.76
CA VAL A 330 -1.95 51.81 -11.91
C VAL A 330 -1.72 52.08 -13.42
#